data_bae40e420019ac77edd3c3d7ded048ce
#
_entry.id   bae40e420019ac77edd3c3d7ded048ce
#
_cell.length_a   1.000
_cell.length_b   1.000
_cell.length_c   1.000
_cell.angle_alpha   90.00
_cell.angle_beta   90.00
_cell.angle_gamma   90.00
#
_symmetry.space_group_name_H-M   'P 1'
#
loop_
_entity.id
_entity.type
_entity.pdbx_description
1 polymer ?
#
loop_
_entity_poly.entity_id
_entity_poly.type
_entity_poly.pdbx_seq_one_letter_code
_entity_poly.pdbx_strand_id
1 'polypeptide(L)'
;MEIYTNSRIVRKGLRHLTAWVVLLCGLLFVACGTARKATVTPDEGVTLSVEEQRRYEYYYLEAVRLEQQGMFDEAFEMLQHCLSICPDAPSALYKASTYYFYLNRKDMALEALFKAVEGDPDNYWYRQTLASYYQSNQEYEKAIAVLEEMQPLFPKRNGELLSALVGLYSHTQKYDKVVDALERLELLMGKTEAISLEKSRNYLLMGNKERAFGEIEALASEYPENSNYRVILASVYMEHGRAEDALPLLQTVLADEPDNGQAKIALVQYYKQMADTTGYYTMIDSVLMSASVDDDTKVKMMAQLIVDKTDTTYVVELFERVMQQPQRSAKIGHLCVQYMLSIGQPEERVQPILHRMLEAEPDHVPARLQLLSYAAKRNDLQEVVEVCSKAIEYSPEVLDFYYYRAIGLYQLGMKEEALATYRKATQQITSGSNTEMVSDIYTAMGDLYHEEGNPEQAYLCYDSALVYNPSNILVLNNYAYFLSEEDKELEKAEQMSLRTIKAEPNNATYLDTYAWILYKQKRYSEAHGYIEQALAADSVPSDVLYEHAGDICYRLGNVELAVEYWKQALDLQRKAEAVDEKLTRKIKLKKIIE
;
A
#
# COMPACT_ATOMS: atom_id res chain seq x y z
N MET A 1 -5.61 -27.20 -19.66
CA MET A 1 -6.35 -26.77 -18.48
C MET A 1 -6.00 -25.31 -18.29
N GLU A 2 -6.91 -24.55 -18.81
CA GLU A 2 -7.22 -23.10 -18.75
C GLU A 2 -6.10 -22.08 -18.81
N ILE A 3 -6.01 -21.59 -20.01
CA ILE A 3 -5.37 -20.38 -20.50
C ILE A 3 -6.20 -19.17 -20.01
N TYR A 4 -5.74 -18.49 -18.97
CA TYR A 4 -6.18 -17.14 -18.66
C TYR A 4 -5.16 -16.15 -19.23
N THR A 5 -5.35 -15.84 -20.51
CA THR A 5 -4.58 -14.86 -21.26
C THR A 5 -5.07 -13.45 -21.02
N ASN A 6 -4.16 -12.59 -20.69
CA ASN A 6 -3.97 -11.17 -21.05
C ASN A 6 -5.16 -10.34 -21.60
N SER A 7 -6.24 -10.26 -20.83
CA SER A 7 -7.28 -9.25 -21.09
C SER A 7 -7.12 -7.96 -20.26
N ARG A 8 -5.98 -7.78 -19.56
CA ARG A 8 -5.81 -6.65 -18.61
C ARG A 8 -5.43 -5.32 -19.25
N ILE A 9 -4.74 -5.31 -20.39
CA ILE A 9 -4.39 -4.06 -21.07
C ILE A 9 -5.65 -3.49 -21.74
N VAL A 10 -6.43 -4.34 -22.39
CA VAL A 10 -7.74 -3.96 -22.94
C VAL A 10 -8.75 -3.60 -21.84
N ARG A 11 -8.73 -4.27 -20.67
CA ARG A 11 -9.57 -3.93 -19.52
C ARG A 11 -9.17 -2.63 -18.80
N LYS A 12 -7.89 -2.22 -18.83
CA LYS A 12 -7.49 -0.90 -18.31
C LYS A 12 -7.97 0.24 -19.20
N GLY A 13 -7.86 0.10 -20.53
CA GLY A 13 -8.47 1.05 -21.47
C GLY A 13 -9.98 1.19 -21.27
N LEU A 14 -10.69 0.07 -21.08
CA LEU A 14 -12.13 0.08 -20.84
C LEU A 14 -12.52 0.69 -19.47
N ARG A 15 -11.73 0.47 -18.42
CA ARG A 15 -11.96 1.14 -17.12
C ARG A 15 -11.73 2.65 -17.17
N HIS A 16 -10.83 3.12 -18.00
CA HIS A 16 -10.66 4.56 -18.22
C HIS A 16 -11.76 5.14 -19.08
N LEU A 17 -12.27 4.41 -20.09
CA LEU A 17 -13.39 4.88 -20.91
C LEU A 17 -14.70 4.92 -20.11
N THR A 18 -15.00 3.93 -19.29
CA THR A 18 -16.16 3.97 -18.39
C THR A 18 -16.01 5.02 -17.29
N ALA A 19 -14.80 5.26 -16.77
CA ALA A 19 -14.52 6.35 -15.84
C ALA A 19 -14.66 7.74 -16.52
N TRP A 20 -14.27 7.87 -17.79
CA TRP A 20 -14.43 9.11 -18.56
C TRP A 20 -15.89 9.39 -18.93
N VAL A 21 -16.68 8.36 -19.26
CA VAL A 21 -18.12 8.52 -19.51
C VAL A 21 -18.86 8.89 -18.21
N VAL A 22 -18.49 8.31 -17.08
CA VAL A 22 -19.05 8.69 -15.77
C VAL A 22 -18.54 10.07 -15.31
N LEU A 23 -17.29 10.46 -15.66
CA LEU A 23 -16.76 11.79 -15.36
C LEU A 23 -17.34 12.87 -16.28
N LEU A 24 -17.61 12.56 -17.56
CA LEU A 24 -18.31 13.49 -18.47
C LEU A 24 -19.76 13.72 -18.03
N CYS A 25 -20.44 12.71 -17.52
CA CYS A 25 -21.76 12.89 -16.90
C CYS A 25 -21.70 13.71 -15.61
N GLY A 26 -20.58 13.64 -14.85
CA GLY A 26 -20.39 14.43 -13.61
C GLY A 26 -19.95 15.87 -13.82
N LEU A 27 -19.31 16.21 -14.94
CA LEU A 27 -18.83 17.57 -15.24
C LEU A 27 -19.87 18.46 -15.94
N LEU A 28 -20.98 17.90 -16.41
CA LEU A 28 -22.10 18.69 -16.99
C LEU A 28 -22.98 19.38 -15.93
N PHE A 29 -22.71 19.18 -14.64
CA PHE A 29 -23.44 19.88 -13.57
C PHE A 29 -22.89 21.28 -13.23
N VAL A 30 -21.85 21.77 -13.89
CA VAL A 30 -21.28 23.12 -13.64
C VAL A 30 -21.15 23.90 -14.96
N ALA A 31 -22.25 24.06 -15.67
CA ALA A 31 -22.37 25.10 -16.67
C ALA A 31 -23.52 26.04 -16.24
N CYS A 32 -23.13 27.06 -15.51
CA CYS A 32 -23.99 28.20 -15.20
C CYS A 32 -24.34 28.94 -16.53
N GLY A 33 -25.37 28.46 -17.21
CA GLY A 33 -25.97 29.10 -18.37
C GLY A 33 -26.91 30.19 -17.88
N THR A 34 -26.65 31.39 -18.37
CA THR A 34 -27.49 32.61 -18.25
C THR A 34 -28.97 32.28 -18.16
N ALA A 35 -29.55 32.67 -17.04
CA ALA A 35 -30.99 32.56 -16.80
C ALA A 35 -31.78 33.36 -17.86
N ARG A 36 -32.24 32.65 -18.90
CA ARG A 36 -33.43 33.08 -19.62
C ARG A 36 -34.58 32.95 -18.63
N LYS A 37 -35.32 34.04 -18.44
CA LYS A 37 -36.59 34.03 -17.72
C LYS A 37 -37.42 32.88 -18.27
N ALA A 38 -37.52 31.79 -17.49
CA ALA A 38 -38.48 30.74 -17.76
C ALA A 38 -39.86 31.35 -17.49
N THR A 39 -40.53 31.78 -18.54
CA THR A 39 -41.99 31.91 -18.50
C THR A 39 -42.51 30.50 -18.43
N VAL A 40 -42.96 30.07 -17.27
CA VAL A 40 -43.73 28.85 -17.09
C VAL A 40 -45.04 29.06 -17.82
N THR A 41 -45.12 28.67 -19.10
CA THR A 41 -46.38 28.63 -19.82
C THR A 41 -47.03 27.29 -19.49
N PRO A 42 -48.26 27.26 -19.00
CA PRO A 42 -49.02 26.01 -18.93
C PRO A 42 -49.25 25.49 -20.36
N ASP A 43 -49.14 24.17 -20.51
CA ASP A 43 -49.39 23.47 -21.76
C ASP A 43 -50.75 23.78 -22.35
N GLU A 44 -50.89 23.74 -23.68
CA GLU A 44 -52.09 24.02 -24.47
C GLU A 44 -53.20 22.97 -24.30
N GLY A 45 -53.49 22.49 -23.06
CA GLY A 45 -54.51 21.47 -22.85
C GLY A 45 -55.40 21.66 -21.62
N VAL A 46 -54.92 22.31 -20.56
CA VAL A 46 -55.67 22.50 -19.30
C VAL A 46 -55.73 23.99 -19.01
N THR A 47 -56.88 24.62 -19.22
CA THR A 47 -57.10 26.02 -18.85
C THR A 47 -57.32 26.11 -17.35
N LEU A 48 -56.20 26.28 -16.60
CA LEU A 48 -56.27 26.63 -15.20
C LEU A 48 -56.82 28.04 -15.02
N SER A 49 -57.62 28.24 -13.99
CA SER A 49 -57.99 29.60 -13.59
C SER A 49 -56.75 30.38 -13.17
N VAL A 50 -56.78 31.70 -13.25
CA VAL A 50 -55.66 32.58 -12.86
C VAL A 50 -55.18 32.31 -11.42
N GLU A 51 -56.11 31.91 -10.54
CA GLU A 51 -55.77 31.59 -9.15
C GLU A 51 -55.09 30.22 -9.03
N GLU A 52 -55.55 29.19 -9.74
CA GLU A 52 -54.92 27.90 -9.81
C GLU A 52 -53.53 27.94 -10.42
N GLN A 53 -53.34 28.76 -11.48
CA GLN A 53 -52.03 28.97 -12.08
C GLN A 53 -51.06 29.62 -11.09
N ARG A 54 -51.48 30.68 -10.37
CA ARG A 54 -50.63 31.30 -9.34
C ARG A 54 -50.26 30.36 -8.21
N ARG A 55 -51.19 29.51 -7.79
CA ARG A 55 -50.94 28.50 -6.75
C ARG A 55 -49.96 27.43 -7.25
N TYR A 56 -50.13 26.95 -8.49
CA TYR A 56 -49.22 25.99 -9.11
C TYR A 56 -47.81 26.57 -9.20
N GLU A 57 -47.65 27.79 -9.74
CA GLU A 57 -46.35 28.46 -9.86
C GLU A 57 -45.70 28.67 -8.49
N TYR A 58 -46.46 29.04 -7.47
CA TYR A 58 -45.95 29.16 -6.12
C TYR A 58 -45.41 27.85 -5.58
N TYR A 59 -46.17 26.77 -5.63
CA TYR A 59 -45.73 25.48 -5.14
C TYR A 59 -44.55 24.91 -5.93
N TYR A 60 -44.51 25.11 -7.23
CA TYR A 60 -43.43 24.66 -8.08
C TYR A 60 -42.11 25.41 -7.76
N LEU A 61 -42.16 26.73 -7.64
CA LEU A 61 -40.96 27.52 -7.29
C LEU A 61 -40.50 27.23 -5.86
N GLU A 62 -41.43 27.01 -4.95
CA GLU A 62 -41.11 26.61 -3.58
C GLU A 62 -40.48 25.21 -3.52
N ALA A 63 -40.96 24.24 -4.29
CA ALA A 63 -40.33 22.95 -4.43
C ALA A 63 -38.87 23.06 -4.93
N VAL A 64 -38.63 23.87 -5.95
CA VAL A 64 -37.28 24.14 -6.47
C VAL A 64 -36.38 24.80 -5.42
N ARG A 65 -36.92 25.75 -4.65
CA ARG A 65 -36.18 26.42 -3.57
C ARG A 65 -35.78 25.46 -2.45
N LEU A 66 -36.72 24.64 -2.01
CA LEU A 66 -36.50 23.62 -0.96
C LEU A 66 -35.49 22.56 -1.42
N GLU A 67 -35.58 22.13 -2.66
CA GLU A 67 -34.61 21.20 -3.28
C GLU A 67 -33.17 21.76 -3.25
N GLN A 68 -32.99 23.03 -3.58
CA GLN A 68 -31.70 23.72 -3.50
C GLN A 68 -31.15 23.83 -2.06
N GLN A 69 -32.04 23.81 -1.07
CA GLN A 69 -31.68 23.82 0.35
C GLN A 69 -31.45 22.41 0.93
N GLY A 70 -31.64 21.36 0.14
CA GLY A 70 -31.52 19.96 0.59
C GLY A 70 -32.72 19.46 1.39
N MET A 71 -33.84 20.21 1.42
CA MET A 71 -35.09 19.85 2.09
C MET A 71 -35.97 19.02 1.12
N PHE A 72 -35.56 17.79 0.89
CA PHE A 72 -36.14 16.96 -0.18
C PHE A 72 -37.56 16.47 0.12
N ASP A 73 -37.89 16.18 1.37
CA ASP A 73 -39.23 15.71 1.75
C ASP A 73 -40.26 16.82 1.56
N GLU A 74 -39.94 18.02 2.01
CA GLU A 74 -40.80 19.19 1.87
C GLU A 74 -40.93 19.63 0.39
N ALA A 75 -39.83 19.52 -0.39
CA ALA A 75 -39.85 19.75 -1.82
C ALA A 75 -40.81 18.82 -2.54
N PHE A 76 -40.82 17.53 -2.15
CA PHE A 76 -41.71 16.52 -2.71
C PHE A 76 -43.19 16.79 -2.36
N GLU A 77 -43.49 17.22 -1.13
CA GLU A 77 -44.84 17.66 -0.75
C GLU A 77 -45.34 18.83 -1.62
N MET A 78 -44.48 19.82 -1.89
CA MET A 78 -44.83 20.91 -2.78
C MET A 78 -45.13 20.44 -4.20
N LEU A 79 -44.35 19.48 -4.72
CA LEU A 79 -44.62 18.84 -6.01
C LEU A 79 -45.96 18.08 -6.04
N GLN A 80 -46.33 17.42 -4.96
CA GLN A 80 -47.66 16.78 -4.84
C GLN A 80 -48.78 17.80 -4.86
N HIS A 81 -48.59 18.97 -4.23
CA HIS A 81 -49.55 20.09 -4.36
C HIS A 81 -49.64 20.61 -5.81
N CYS A 82 -48.55 20.70 -6.54
CA CYS A 82 -48.55 21.02 -7.97
C CYS A 82 -49.43 20.02 -8.75
N LEU A 83 -49.20 18.73 -8.55
CA LEU A 83 -49.90 17.68 -9.24
C LEU A 83 -51.36 17.53 -8.81
N SER A 84 -51.73 18.01 -7.62
CA SER A 84 -53.13 18.10 -7.21
C SER A 84 -53.90 19.22 -7.94
N ILE A 85 -53.21 20.26 -8.40
CA ILE A 85 -53.77 21.38 -9.17
C ILE A 85 -53.74 21.05 -10.66
N CYS A 86 -52.65 20.54 -11.16
CA CYS A 86 -52.47 20.15 -12.55
C CYS A 86 -51.82 18.75 -12.62
N PRO A 87 -52.63 17.68 -12.68
CA PRO A 87 -52.14 16.31 -12.64
C PRO A 87 -51.23 15.92 -13.82
N ASP A 88 -51.40 16.58 -14.95
CA ASP A 88 -50.64 16.24 -16.17
C ASP A 88 -49.57 17.29 -16.48
N ALA A 89 -49.16 18.10 -15.51
CA ALA A 89 -48.10 19.11 -15.70
C ALA A 89 -46.75 18.45 -15.90
N PRO A 90 -46.15 18.53 -17.12
CA PRO A 90 -44.93 17.77 -17.47
C PRO A 90 -43.75 18.05 -16.57
N SER A 91 -43.53 19.33 -16.20
CA SER A 91 -42.40 19.72 -15.36
C SER A 91 -42.51 19.23 -13.92
N ALA A 92 -43.75 19.20 -13.35
CA ALA A 92 -43.98 18.64 -12.02
C ALA A 92 -43.89 17.09 -12.01
N LEU A 93 -44.43 16.45 -13.03
CA LEU A 93 -44.34 15.01 -13.23
C LEU A 93 -42.90 14.55 -13.38
N TYR A 94 -42.12 15.26 -14.19
CA TYR A 94 -40.68 14.97 -14.36
C TYR A 94 -39.92 15.05 -13.02
N LYS A 95 -40.10 16.12 -12.26
CA LYS A 95 -39.47 16.24 -10.94
C LYS A 95 -39.97 15.18 -9.97
N ALA A 96 -41.27 14.91 -9.91
CA ALA A 96 -41.86 13.88 -9.05
C ALA A 96 -41.33 12.48 -9.41
N SER A 97 -41.07 12.18 -10.69
CA SER A 97 -40.49 10.90 -11.11
C SER A 97 -39.15 10.63 -10.45
N THR A 98 -38.32 11.65 -10.27
CA THR A 98 -37.02 11.53 -9.58
C THR A 98 -37.21 11.14 -8.11
N TYR A 99 -38.16 11.76 -7.41
CA TYR A 99 -38.49 11.41 -6.03
C TYR A 99 -39.06 10.00 -5.92
N TYR A 100 -39.97 9.60 -6.81
CA TYR A 100 -40.47 8.21 -6.85
C TYR A 100 -39.36 7.20 -7.07
N PHE A 101 -38.36 7.54 -7.88
CA PHE A 101 -37.18 6.70 -8.09
C PHE A 101 -36.38 6.53 -6.78
N TYR A 102 -36.06 7.61 -6.06
CA TYR A 102 -35.37 7.56 -4.77
C TYR A 102 -36.16 6.79 -3.71
N LEU A 103 -37.48 6.87 -3.73
CA LEU A 103 -38.37 6.13 -2.84
C LEU A 103 -38.53 4.66 -3.27
N ASN A 104 -37.82 4.20 -4.29
CA ASN A 104 -37.90 2.86 -4.89
C ASN A 104 -39.33 2.48 -5.39
N ARG A 105 -40.14 3.49 -5.74
CA ARG A 105 -41.48 3.33 -6.33
C ARG A 105 -41.38 3.34 -7.85
N LYS A 106 -40.78 2.30 -8.41
CA LYS A 106 -40.38 2.24 -9.82
C LYS A 106 -41.55 2.45 -10.81
N ASP A 107 -42.68 1.84 -10.55
CA ASP A 107 -43.86 1.95 -11.45
C ASP A 107 -44.39 3.40 -11.48
N MET A 108 -44.47 4.05 -10.34
CA MET A 108 -44.91 5.45 -10.25
C MET A 108 -43.92 6.41 -10.89
N ALA A 109 -42.61 6.14 -10.72
CA ALA A 109 -41.57 6.93 -11.36
C ALA A 109 -41.66 6.86 -12.89
N LEU A 110 -41.86 5.65 -13.42
CA LEU A 110 -41.96 5.42 -14.86
C LEU A 110 -43.24 6.03 -15.42
N GLU A 111 -44.39 5.85 -14.74
CA GLU A 111 -45.67 6.45 -15.16
C GLU A 111 -45.58 7.99 -15.21
N ALA A 112 -45.03 8.61 -14.15
CA ALA A 112 -44.89 10.06 -14.11
C ALA A 112 -43.94 10.56 -15.22
N LEU A 113 -42.86 9.82 -15.49
CA LEU A 113 -41.88 10.20 -16.52
C LEU A 113 -42.48 10.01 -17.93
N PHE A 114 -43.27 8.99 -18.20
CA PHE A 114 -44.02 8.81 -19.43
C PHE A 114 -44.99 9.97 -19.70
N LYS A 115 -45.79 10.32 -18.70
CA LYS A 115 -46.72 11.45 -18.82
C LYS A 115 -45.97 12.77 -19.06
N ALA A 116 -44.80 12.95 -18.43
CA ALA A 116 -43.96 14.11 -18.67
C ALA A 116 -43.44 14.17 -20.13
N VAL A 117 -43.04 13.04 -20.69
CA VAL A 117 -42.59 12.93 -22.10
C VAL A 117 -43.77 13.12 -23.07
N GLU A 118 -44.94 12.59 -22.77
CA GLU A 118 -46.13 12.77 -23.59
C GLU A 118 -46.64 14.25 -23.58
N GLY A 119 -46.55 14.93 -22.42
CA GLY A 119 -46.97 16.29 -22.28
C GLY A 119 -46.02 17.30 -22.90
N ASP A 120 -44.71 16.99 -22.98
CA ASP A 120 -43.70 17.85 -23.64
C ASP A 120 -42.73 16.96 -24.44
N PRO A 121 -43.14 16.50 -25.64
CA PRO A 121 -42.36 15.56 -26.47
C PRO A 121 -41.03 16.10 -26.96
N ASP A 122 -40.91 17.45 -27.06
CA ASP A 122 -39.72 18.12 -27.54
C ASP A 122 -38.68 18.39 -26.44
N ASN A 123 -38.96 17.92 -25.23
CA ASN A 123 -38.05 18.09 -24.11
C ASN A 123 -36.97 17.00 -24.08
N TYR A 124 -35.77 17.40 -24.43
CA TYR A 124 -34.60 16.52 -24.43
C TYR A 124 -34.39 15.80 -23.08
N TRP A 125 -34.49 16.53 -21.99
CA TRP A 125 -34.16 16.01 -20.66
C TRP A 125 -35.13 14.94 -20.17
N TYR A 126 -36.41 15.05 -20.50
CA TYR A 126 -37.40 14.05 -20.12
C TYR A 126 -37.12 12.72 -20.82
N ARG A 127 -36.86 12.76 -22.13
CA ARG A 127 -36.51 11.57 -22.92
C ARG A 127 -35.17 10.97 -22.51
N GLN A 128 -34.16 11.83 -22.25
CA GLN A 128 -32.84 11.40 -21.77
C GLN A 128 -32.96 10.68 -20.42
N THR A 129 -33.78 11.19 -19.50
CA THR A 129 -34.02 10.55 -18.19
C THR A 129 -34.77 9.24 -18.36
N LEU A 130 -35.71 9.14 -19.30
CA LEU A 130 -36.40 7.90 -19.60
C LEU A 130 -35.45 6.82 -20.16
N ALA A 131 -34.55 7.19 -21.07
CA ALA A 131 -33.51 6.30 -21.57
C ALA A 131 -32.59 5.82 -20.44
N SER A 132 -32.13 6.75 -19.58
CA SER A 132 -31.29 6.44 -18.43
C SER A 132 -32.00 5.52 -17.42
N TYR A 133 -33.30 5.73 -17.20
CA TYR A 133 -34.11 4.86 -16.36
C TYR A 133 -34.15 3.42 -16.89
N TYR A 134 -34.42 3.25 -18.19
CA TYR A 134 -34.41 1.93 -18.81
C TYR A 134 -33.03 1.27 -18.74
N GLN A 135 -31.97 2.04 -18.97
CA GLN A 135 -30.60 1.54 -18.85
C GLN A 135 -30.27 1.06 -17.42
N SER A 136 -30.65 1.82 -16.39
CA SER A 136 -30.41 1.45 -14.99
C SER A 136 -31.19 0.20 -14.56
N ASN A 137 -32.34 -0.06 -15.17
CA ASN A 137 -33.13 -1.27 -14.97
C ASN A 137 -32.74 -2.44 -15.90
N GLN A 138 -31.65 -2.30 -16.68
CA GLN A 138 -31.17 -3.30 -17.65
C GLN A 138 -32.16 -3.58 -18.81
N GLU A 139 -33.09 -2.67 -19.05
CA GLU A 139 -34.04 -2.71 -20.16
C GLU A 139 -33.45 -2.05 -21.40
N TYR A 140 -32.28 -2.55 -21.83
CA TYR A 140 -31.43 -1.91 -22.86
C TYR A 140 -32.15 -1.67 -24.18
N GLU A 141 -33.01 -2.59 -24.62
CA GLU A 141 -33.77 -2.44 -25.88
C GLU A 141 -34.72 -1.23 -25.84
N LYS A 142 -35.35 -0.98 -24.69
CA LYS A 142 -36.23 0.19 -24.53
C LYS A 142 -35.39 1.49 -24.46
N ALA A 143 -34.24 1.45 -23.80
CA ALA A 143 -33.32 2.59 -23.79
C ALA A 143 -32.84 2.94 -25.20
N ILE A 144 -32.48 1.93 -26.00
CA ILE A 144 -32.11 2.09 -27.42
C ILE A 144 -33.22 2.73 -28.20
N ALA A 145 -34.46 2.22 -28.09
CA ALA A 145 -35.61 2.76 -28.83
C ALA A 145 -35.83 4.26 -28.54
N VAL A 146 -35.77 4.66 -27.27
CA VAL A 146 -35.90 6.07 -26.87
C VAL A 146 -34.80 6.92 -27.48
N LEU A 147 -33.52 6.47 -27.44
CA LEU A 147 -32.39 7.21 -27.99
C LEU A 147 -32.42 7.28 -29.53
N GLU A 148 -32.87 6.21 -30.20
CA GLU A 148 -33.08 6.20 -31.67
C GLU A 148 -34.16 7.23 -32.08
N GLU A 149 -35.28 7.29 -31.34
CA GLU A 149 -36.32 8.31 -31.55
C GLU A 149 -35.84 9.75 -31.30
N MET A 150 -34.91 9.94 -30.36
CA MET A 150 -34.34 11.25 -30.05
C MET A 150 -33.44 11.81 -31.16
N GLN A 151 -32.82 10.97 -31.97
CA GLN A 151 -31.87 11.44 -32.99
C GLN A 151 -32.46 12.46 -33.99
N PRO A 152 -33.63 12.21 -34.63
CA PRO A 152 -34.22 13.17 -35.57
C PRO A 152 -34.77 14.41 -34.84
N LEU A 153 -35.17 14.30 -33.59
CA LEU A 153 -35.71 15.41 -32.81
C LEU A 153 -34.62 16.37 -32.32
N PHE A 154 -33.42 15.86 -32.01
CA PHE A 154 -32.32 16.64 -31.42
C PHE A 154 -31.02 16.54 -32.26
N PRO A 155 -31.00 16.98 -33.51
CA PRO A 155 -29.87 16.82 -34.40
C PRO A 155 -28.59 17.51 -33.92
N LYS A 156 -28.70 18.58 -33.13
CA LYS A 156 -27.55 19.27 -32.52
C LYS A 156 -26.85 18.47 -31.44
N ARG A 157 -27.52 17.45 -30.88
CA ARG A 157 -26.98 16.56 -29.84
C ARG A 157 -26.71 15.14 -30.38
N ASN A 158 -26.71 14.99 -31.68
CA ASN A 158 -26.58 13.67 -32.31
C ASN A 158 -25.28 12.95 -31.93
N GLY A 159 -24.17 13.67 -31.71
CA GLY A 159 -22.92 13.08 -31.23
C GLY A 159 -23.05 12.44 -29.83
N GLU A 160 -23.75 13.12 -28.91
CA GLU A 160 -24.02 12.59 -27.57
C GLU A 160 -24.90 11.33 -27.63
N LEU A 161 -25.96 11.41 -28.44
CA LEU A 161 -26.90 10.30 -28.62
C LEU A 161 -26.26 9.07 -29.27
N LEU A 162 -25.45 9.28 -30.31
CA LEU A 162 -24.69 8.19 -30.95
C LEU A 162 -23.70 7.55 -30.00
N SER A 163 -22.97 8.35 -29.19
CA SER A 163 -22.06 7.82 -28.19
C SER A 163 -22.76 6.94 -27.15
N ALA A 164 -23.97 7.35 -26.69
CA ALA A 164 -24.78 6.54 -25.80
C ALA A 164 -25.27 5.26 -26.46
N LEU A 165 -25.71 5.34 -27.74
CA LEU A 165 -26.14 4.20 -28.53
C LEU A 165 -25.03 3.20 -28.78
N VAL A 166 -23.79 3.65 -29.07
CA VAL A 166 -22.62 2.77 -29.20
C VAL A 166 -22.45 1.90 -27.94
N GLY A 167 -22.56 2.50 -26.76
CA GLY A 167 -22.48 1.76 -25.49
C GLY A 167 -23.58 0.70 -25.34
N LEU A 168 -24.81 1.06 -25.65
CA LEU A 168 -25.96 0.16 -25.53
C LEU A 168 -25.96 -0.94 -26.60
N TYR A 169 -25.60 -0.62 -27.84
CA TYR A 169 -25.44 -1.62 -28.90
C TYR A 169 -24.32 -2.60 -28.60
N SER A 170 -23.19 -2.12 -28.08
CA SER A 170 -22.09 -3.00 -27.64
C SER A 170 -22.54 -3.94 -26.52
N HIS A 171 -23.31 -3.42 -25.55
CA HIS A 171 -23.83 -4.23 -24.46
C HIS A 171 -24.83 -5.29 -24.91
N THR A 172 -25.63 -4.96 -25.91
CA THR A 172 -26.61 -5.88 -26.53
C THR A 172 -26.03 -6.69 -27.70
N GLN A 173 -24.73 -6.63 -27.94
CA GLN A 173 -23.98 -7.36 -28.97
C GLN A 173 -24.46 -7.10 -30.41
N LYS A 174 -25.03 -5.91 -30.66
CA LYS A 174 -25.45 -5.46 -31.99
C LYS A 174 -24.30 -4.81 -32.73
N TYR A 175 -23.26 -5.58 -33.04
CA TYR A 175 -21.98 -5.09 -33.55
C TYR A 175 -22.10 -4.31 -34.87
N ASP A 176 -23.05 -4.68 -35.75
CA ASP A 176 -23.37 -3.95 -36.97
C ASP A 176 -23.88 -2.53 -36.68
N LYS A 177 -24.78 -2.38 -35.71
CA LYS A 177 -25.28 -1.06 -35.31
C LYS A 177 -24.21 -0.24 -34.57
N VAL A 178 -23.28 -0.88 -33.85
CA VAL A 178 -22.12 -0.19 -33.23
C VAL A 178 -21.30 0.45 -34.35
N VAL A 179 -20.96 -0.31 -35.39
CA VAL A 179 -20.17 0.19 -36.54
C VAL A 179 -20.89 1.34 -37.21
N ASP A 180 -22.18 1.21 -37.54
CA ASP A 180 -22.98 2.28 -38.16
C ASP A 180 -22.95 3.57 -37.31
N ALA A 181 -23.15 3.44 -35.99
CA ALA A 181 -23.12 4.59 -35.08
C ALA A 181 -21.73 5.23 -35.01
N LEU A 182 -20.66 4.43 -35.04
CA LEU A 182 -19.27 4.91 -35.05
C LEU A 182 -18.92 5.59 -36.38
N GLU A 183 -19.38 5.07 -37.52
CA GLU A 183 -19.19 5.71 -38.82
C GLU A 183 -19.87 7.09 -38.88
N ARG A 184 -21.06 7.20 -38.30
CA ARG A 184 -21.77 8.49 -38.16
C ARG A 184 -21.08 9.43 -37.19
N LEU A 185 -20.49 8.94 -36.12
CA LEU A 185 -19.65 9.74 -35.20
C LEU A 185 -18.39 10.24 -35.90
N GLU A 186 -17.75 9.40 -36.69
CA GLU A 186 -16.55 9.76 -37.46
C GLU A 186 -16.86 10.90 -38.45
N LEU A 187 -18.03 10.89 -39.08
CA LEU A 187 -18.47 11.98 -39.96
C LEU A 187 -18.70 13.32 -39.20
N LEU A 188 -19.07 13.25 -37.92
CA LEU A 188 -19.32 14.44 -37.09
C LEU A 188 -18.06 14.99 -36.43
N MET A 189 -17.17 14.14 -35.99
CA MET A 189 -16.04 14.50 -35.14
C MET A 189 -14.67 14.35 -35.81
N GLY A 190 -14.64 13.74 -37.00
CA GLY A 190 -13.44 13.31 -37.66
C GLY A 190 -12.95 11.93 -37.20
N LYS A 191 -11.97 11.38 -37.91
CA LYS A 191 -11.33 10.10 -37.54
C LYS A 191 -10.51 10.29 -36.28
N THR A 192 -10.70 9.39 -35.32
CA THR A 192 -9.94 9.36 -34.06
C THR A 192 -9.48 7.93 -33.76
N GLU A 193 -8.40 7.80 -32.98
CA GLU A 193 -7.91 6.50 -32.51
C GLU A 193 -9.03 5.67 -31.87
N ALA A 194 -9.78 6.28 -30.95
CA ALA A 194 -10.85 5.59 -30.23
C ALA A 194 -11.94 5.04 -31.17
N ILE A 195 -12.35 5.82 -32.18
CA ILE A 195 -13.34 5.39 -33.16
C ILE A 195 -12.80 4.25 -34.01
N SER A 196 -11.58 4.39 -34.56
CA SER A 196 -10.98 3.39 -35.44
C SER A 196 -10.72 2.06 -34.73
N LEU A 197 -10.21 2.11 -33.48
CA LEU A 197 -10.00 0.92 -32.67
C LEU A 197 -11.32 0.20 -32.31
N GLU A 198 -12.35 0.96 -31.93
CA GLU A 198 -13.65 0.36 -31.61
C GLU A 198 -14.36 -0.21 -32.87
N LYS A 199 -14.25 0.46 -34.02
CA LYS A 199 -14.73 -0.09 -35.31
C LYS A 199 -13.98 -1.38 -35.65
N SER A 200 -12.64 -1.37 -35.58
CA SER A 200 -11.81 -2.54 -35.84
C SER A 200 -12.21 -3.71 -34.94
N ARG A 201 -12.36 -3.46 -33.66
CA ARG A 201 -12.79 -4.47 -32.67
C ARG A 201 -14.16 -5.08 -33.04
N ASN A 202 -15.14 -4.24 -33.38
CA ASN A 202 -16.46 -4.72 -33.73
C ASN A 202 -16.46 -5.50 -35.06
N TYR A 203 -15.65 -5.09 -36.05
CA TYR A 203 -15.45 -5.87 -37.27
C TYR A 203 -14.83 -7.26 -36.96
N LEU A 204 -13.88 -7.36 -36.01
CA LEU A 204 -13.34 -8.64 -35.56
C LEU A 204 -14.39 -9.53 -34.91
N LEU A 205 -15.27 -8.96 -34.08
CA LEU A 205 -16.38 -9.67 -33.43
C LEU A 205 -17.41 -10.18 -34.47
N MET A 206 -17.55 -9.45 -35.60
CA MET A 206 -18.36 -9.86 -36.73
C MET A 206 -17.65 -10.87 -37.67
N GLY A 207 -16.39 -11.21 -37.38
CA GLY A 207 -15.57 -12.08 -38.22
C GLY A 207 -15.00 -11.41 -39.49
N ASN A 208 -15.19 -10.11 -39.65
CA ASN A 208 -14.72 -9.35 -40.83
C ASN A 208 -13.31 -8.79 -40.59
N LYS A 209 -12.30 -9.66 -40.71
CA LYS A 209 -10.90 -9.31 -40.45
C LYS A 209 -10.38 -8.24 -41.43
N GLU A 210 -10.79 -8.27 -42.69
CA GLU A 210 -10.30 -7.33 -43.71
C GLU A 210 -10.68 -5.89 -43.36
N ARG A 211 -11.94 -5.65 -43.02
CA ARG A 211 -12.38 -4.32 -42.58
C ARG A 211 -11.74 -3.90 -41.29
N ALA A 212 -11.56 -4.84 -40.35
CA ALA A 212 -10.92 -4.57 -39.07
C ALA A 212 -9.49 -4.03 -39.24
N PHE A 213 -8.69 -4.71 -40.08
CA PHE A 213 -7.33 -4.27 -40.41
C PHE A 213 -7.32 -2.95 -41.19
N GLY A 214 -8.22 -2.82 -42.19
CA GLY A 214 -8.34 -1.61 -42.99
C GLY A 214 -8.61 -0.34 -42.18
N GLU A 215 -9.35 -0.43 -41.05
CA GLU A 215 -9.56 0.71 -40.17
C GLU A 215 -8.26 1.19 -39.50
N ILE A 216 -7.41 0.27 -39.03
CA ILE A 216 -6.14 0.61 -38.39
C ILE A 216 -5.07 1.01 -39.45
N GLU A 217 -5.07 0.34 -40.57
CA GLU A 217 -4.21 0.73 -41.72
C GLU A 217 -4.51 2.16 -42.18
N ALA A 218 -5.80 2.50 -42.31
CA ALA A 218 -6.23 3.85 -42.65
C ALA A 218 -5.81 4.87 -41.57
N LEU A 219 -5.95 4.53 -40.30
CA LEU A 219 -5.50 5.39 -39.19
C LEU A 219 -3.99 5.62 -39.24
N ALA A 220 -3.19 4.56 -39.43
CA ALA A 220 -1.75 4.66 -39.51
C ALA A 220 -1.29 5.46 -40.75
N SER A 221 -2.06 5.38 -41.86
CA SER A 221 -1.77 6.13 -43.10
C SER A 221 -2.14 7.61 -42.99
N GLU A 222 -3.20 7.92 -42.25
CA GLU A 222 -3.65 9.31 -42.06
C GLU A 222 -2.73 10.09 -41.11
N TYR A 223 -2.11 9.40 -40.17
CA TYR A 223 -1.19 9.97 -39.15
C TYR A 223 0.19 9.29 -39.18
N PRO A 224 0.97 9.43 -40.26
CA PRO A 224 2.23 8.71 -40.45
C PRO A 224 3.33 9.09 -39.44
N GLU A 225 3.25 10.28 -38.87
CA GLU A 225 4.14 10.78 -37.83
C GLU A 225 3.87 10.13 -36.46
N ASN A 226 2.71 9.52 -36.25
CA ASN A 226 2.39 8.83 -35.02
C ASN A 226 2.74 7.34 -35.12
N SER A 227 3.94 7.00 -34.67
CA SER A 227 4.46 5.64 -34.68
C SER A 227 3.60 4.65 -33.88
N ASN A 228 2.81 5.13 -32.88
CA ASN A 228 1.94 4.27 -32.09
C ASN A 228 0.89 3.53 -32.94
N TYR A 229 0.37 4.15 -34.00
CA TYR A 229 -0.61 3.48 -34.86
C TYR A 229 0.00 2.32 -35.65
N ARG A 230 1.28 2.44 -36.04
CA ARG A 230 2.03 1.34 -36.67
C ARG A 230 2.27 0.21 -35.68
N VAL A 231 2.54 0.52 -34.39
CA VAL A 231 2.70 -0.48 -33.33
C VAL A 231 1.38 -1.19 -33.04
N ILE A 232 0.26 -0.44 -32.98
CA ILE A 232 -1.08 -1.01 -32.77
C ILE A 232 -1.43 -1.94 -33.94
N LEU A 233 -1.21 -1.51 -35.19
CA LEU A 233 -1.45 -2.32 -36.38
C LEU A 233 -0.63 -3.62 -36.32
N ALA A 234 0.65 -3.54 -35.97
CA ALA A 234 1.51 -4.70 -35.82
C ALA A 234 0.98 -5.67 -34.74
N SER A 235 0.50 -5.12 -33.61
CA SER A 235 -0.09 -5.94 -32.56
C SER A 235 -1.36 -6.65 -33.01
N VAL A 236 -2.23 -5.95 -33.73
CA VAL A 236 -3.46 -6.54 -34.31
C VAL A 236 -3.13 -7.64 -35.31
N TYR A 237 -2.11 -7.44 -36.18
CA TYR A 237 -1.65 -8.47 -37.09
C TYR A 237 -1.15 -9.72 -36.38
N MET A 238 -0.35 -9.55 -35.31
CA MET A 238 0.15 -10.68 -34.50
C MET A 238 -0.98 -11.48 -33.83
N GLU A 239 -1.96 -10.80 -33.24
CA GLU A 239 -3.10 -11.44 -32.57
C GLU A 239 -3.97 -12.27 -33.55
N HIS A 240 -3.98 -11.89 -34.83
CA HIS A 240 -4.84 -12.52 -35.81
C HIS A 240 -4.10 -13.40 -36.84
N GLY A 241 -2.88 -13.81 -36.52
CA GLY A 241 -2.12 -14.80 -37.31
C GLY A 241 -1.39 -14.22 -38.52
N ARG A 242 -1.21 -12.89 -38.59
CA ARG A 242 -0.44 -12.17 -39.61
C ARG A 242 0.88 -11.63 -39.04
N ALA A 243 1.56 -12.42 -38.23
CA ALA A 243 2.77 -11.98 -37.53
C ALA A 243 3.90 -11.54 -38.48
N GLU A 244 3.98 -12.15 -39.68
CA GLU A 244 4.98 -11.77 -40.70
C GLU A 244 4.79 -10.33 -41.19
N ASP A 245 3.55 -9.81 -41.22
CA ASP A 245 3.25 -8.44 -41.61
C ASP A 245 3.57 -7.42 -40.51
N ALA A 246 3.65 -7.87 -39.27
CA ALA A 246 3.95 -7.02 -38.14
C ALA A 246 5.43 -6.60 -38.05
N LEU A 247 6.36 -7.52 -38.40
CA LEU A 247 7.79 -7.28 -38.26
C LEU A 247 8.30 -6.05 -39.03
N PRO A 248 7.98 -5.85 -40.34
CA PRO A 248 8.42 -4.66 -41.04
C PRO A 248 7.93 -3.35 -40.45
N LEU A 249 6.70 -3.33 -39.93
CA LEU A 249 6.13 -2.14 -39.26
C LEU A 249 6.93 -1.78 -38.00
N LEU A 250 7.20 -2.77 -37.17
CA LEU A 250 7.95 -2.55 -35.91
C LEU A 250 9.41 -2.15 -36.18
N GLN A 251 10.04 -2.76 -37.21
CA GLN A 251 11.39 -2.40 -37.63
C GLN A 251 11.45 -0.95 -38.15
N THR A 252 10.46 -0.52 -38.90
CA THR A 252 10.37 0.86 -39.39
C THR A 252 10.22 1.83 -38.23
N VAL A 253 9.37 1.51 -37.21
CA VAL A 253 9.23 2.34 -36.02
C VAL A 253 10.56 2.46 -35.25
N LEU A 254 11.32 1.37 -35.10
CA LEU A 254 12.61 1.42 -34.40
C LEU A 254 13.73 2.05 -35.23
N ALA A 255 13.60 2.10 -36.58
CA ALA A 255 14.53 2.85 -37.41
C ALA A 255 14.33 4.37 -37.24
N ASP A 256 13.08 4.82 -37.12
CA ASP A 256 12.73 6.22 -36.89
C ASP A 256 12.94 6.63 -35.42
N GLU A 257 12.56 5.75 -34.50
CA GLU A 257 12.59 5.95 -33.02
C GLU A 257 13.29 4.77 -32.34
N PRO A 258 14.62 4.74 -32.24
CA PRO A 258 15.37 3.59 -31.70
C PRO A 258 15.04 3.21 -30.26
N ASP A 259 14.51 4.15 -29.46
CA ASP A 259 14.09 3.90 -28.07
C ASP A 259 12.56 3.85 -27.90
N ASN A 260 11.80 3.56 -28.95
CA ASN A 260 10.35 3.38 -28.81
C ASN A 260 10.03 2.10 -28.01
N GLY A 261 9.66 2.29 -26.75
CA GLY A 261 9.41 1.19 -25.79
C GLY A 261 8.27 0.27 -26.19
N GLN A 262 7.21 0.81 -26.79
CA GLN A 262 6.05 0.02 -27.23
C GLN A 262 6.42 -0.90 -28.41
N ALA A 263 7.19 -0.40 -29.37
CA ALA A 263 7.68 -1.21 -30.48
C ALA A 263 8.63 -2.33 -29.99
N LYS A 264 9.52 -2.02 -29.03
CA LYS A 264 10.39 -3.04 -28.42
C LYS A 264 9.57 -4.12 -27.71
N ILE A 265 8.55 -3.74 -26.92
CA ILE A 265 7.66 -4.68 -26.23
C ILE A 265 6.88 -5.54 -27.24
N ALA A 266 6.38 -4.94 -28.31
CA ALA A 266 5.70 -5.67 -29.39
C ALA A 266 6.65 -6.68 -30.06
N LEU A 267 7.92 -6.34 -30.28
CA LEU A 267 8.92 -7.28 -30.81
C LEU A 267 9.25 -8.43 -29.85
N VAL A 268 9.25 -8.20 -28.54
CA VAL A 268 9.37 -9.31 -27.56
C VAL A 268 8.23 -10.31 -27.77
N GLN A 269 7.00 -9.83 -27.95
CA GLN A 269 5.83 -10.70 -28.19
C GLN A 269 5.94 -11.40 -29.55
N TYR A 270 6.39 -10.69 -30.60
CA TYR A 270 6.65 -11.24 -31.93
C TYR A 270 7.64 -12.41 -31.86
N TYR A 271 8.84 -12.21 -31.29
CA TYR A 271 9.85 -13.25 -31.23
C TYR A 271 9.42 -14.42 -30.36
N LYS A 272 8.65 -14.17 -29.30
CA LYS A 272 8.06 -15.24 -28.46
C LYS A 272 7.07 -16.09 -29.28
N GLN A 273 6.21 -15.46 -30.08
CA GLN A 273 5.22 -16.13 -30.93
C GLN A 273 5.89 -16.94 -32.04
N MET A 274 6.97 -16.41 -32.62
CA MET A 274 7.74 -17.05 -33.69
C MET A 274 8.72 -18.11 -33.12
N ALA A 275 8.77 -18.33 -31.81
CA ALA A 275 9.72 -19.21 -31.12
C ALA A 275 11.20 -18.89 -31.42
N ASP A 276 11.51 -17.64 -31.79
CA ASP A 276 12.88 -17.15 -31.96
C ASP A 276 13.47 -16.78 -30.60
N THR A 277 14.15 -17.72 -29.97
CA THR A 277 14.75 -17.55 -28.65
C THR A 277 15.83 -16.47 -28.63
N THR A 278 16.62 -16.35 -29.69
CA THR A 278 17.70 -15.35 -29.77
C THR A 278 17.14 -13.95 -29.88
N GLY A 279 16.19 -13.74 -30.80
CA GLY A 279 15.48 -12.48 -30.94
C GLY A 279 14.75 -12.06 -29.67
N TYR A 280 14.11 -13.03 -29.00
CA TYR A 280 13.40 -12.83 -27.73
C TYR A 280 14.31 -12.24 -26.64
N TYR A 281 15.43 -12.90 -26.31
CA TYR A 281 16.33 -12.42 -25.26
C TYR A 281 17.04 -11.11 -25.64
N THR A 282 17.43 -10.95 -26.89
CA THR A 282 18.01 -9.69 -27.39
C THR A 282 17.03 -8.53 -27.19
N MET A 283 15.76 -8.76 -27.46
CA MET A 283 14.75 -7.71 -27.34
C MET A 283 14.35 -7.46 -25.88
N ILE A 284 14.33 -8.49 -25.03
CA ILE A 284 14.19 -8.35 -23.57
C ILE A 284 15.28 -7.41 -23.01
N ASP A 285 16.53 -7.66 -23.36
CA ASP A 285 17.66 -6.80 -22.96
C ASP A 285 17.41 -5.34 -23.42
N SER A 286 17.00 -5.16 -24.67
CA SER A 286 16.71 -3.82 -25.22
C SER A 286 15.57 -3.11 -24.52
N VAL A 287 14.50 -3.83 -24.12
CA VAL A 287 13.37 -3.26 -23.35
C VAL A 287 13.81 -2.85 -21.96
N LEU A 288 14.54 -3.73 -21.26
CA LEU A 288 14.94 -3.48 -19.87
C LEU A 288 15.97 -2.35 -19.75
N MET A 289 16.80 -2.14 -20.81
CA MET A 289 17.73 -1.02 -20.87
C MET A 289 17.11 0.28 -21.38
N SER A 290 15.89 0.25 -21.92
CA SER A 290 15.23 1.42 -22.48
C SER A 290 14.78 2.40 -21.40
N ALA A 291 15.06 3.70 -21.60
CA ALA A 291 14.58 4.76 -20.74
C ALA A 291 13.09 5.09 -20.98
N SER A 292 12.54 4.72 -22.12
CA SER A 292 11.14 4.99 -22.49
C SER A 292 10.14 3.99 -21.89
N VAL A 293 10.62 2.85 -21.35
CA VAL A 293 9.79 1.84 -20.72
C VAL A 293 9.68 2.11 -19.22
N ASP A 294 8.47 2.06 -18.70
CA ASP A 294 8.19 2.28 -17.27
C ASP A 294 8.66 1.10 -16.38
N ASP A 295 8.94 1.41 -15.12
CA ASP A 295 9.45 0.44 -14.16
C ASP A 295 8.47 -0.72 -13.92
N ASP A 296 7.15 -0.49 -13.92
CA ASP A 296 6.15 -1.54 -13.70
C ASP A 296 6.16 -2.57 -14.83
N THR A 297 6.36 -2.12 -16.08
CA THR A 297 6.52 -2.99 -17.23
C THR A 297 7.83 -3.79 -17.15
N LYS A 298 8.94 -3.13 -16.80
CA LYS A 298 10.23 -3.81 -16.59
C LYS A 298 10.14 -4.88 -15.50
N VAL A 299 9.58 -4.54 -14.34
CA VAL A 299 9.37 -5.49 -13.22
C VAL A 299 8.53 -6.69 -13.66
N LYS A 300 7.46 -6.49 -14.43
CA LYS A 300 6.65 -7.61 -14.95
C LYS A 300 7.43 -8.54 -15.86
N MET A 301 8.24 -7.96 -16.76
CA MET A 301 9.07 -8.75 -17.67
C MET A 301 10.16 -9.53 -16.92
N MET A 302 10.82 -8.91 -15.97
CA MET A 302 11.81 -9.54 -15.12
C MET A 302 11.19 -10.67 -14.25
N ALA A 303 10.02 -10.42 -13.67
CA ALA A 303 9.28 -11.44 -12.92
C ALA A 303 8.88 -12.63 -13.81
N GLN A 304 8.53 -12.37 -15.07
CA GLN A 304 8.20 -13.43 -16.03
C GLN A 304 9.42 -14.31 -16.33
N LEU A 305 10.62 -13.74 -16.46
CA LEU A 305 11.86 -14.50 -16.65
C LEU A 305 12.11 -15.46 -15.46
N ILE A 306 11.82 -15.02 -14.24
CA ILE A 306 11.92 -15.85 -13.04
C ILE A 306 10.90 -17.00 -13.09
N VAL A 307 9.65 -16.72 -13.43
CA VAL A 307 8.57 -17.71 -13.52
C VAL A 307 8.84 -18.74 -14.61
N ASP A 308 9.36 -18.32 -15.76
CA ASP A 308 9.70 -19.18 -16.89
C ASP A 308 10.96 -20.05 -16.61
N LYS A 309 11.54 -19.93 -15.39
CA LYS A 309 12.76 -20.64 -14.96
C LYS A 309 13.92 -20.46 -15.95
N THR A 310 14.06 -19.24 -16.45
CA THR A 310 15.20 -18.86 -17.29
C THR A 310 16.52 -19.11 -16.53
N ASP A 311 17.59 -19.33 -17.25
CA ASP A 311 18.91 -19.58 -16.66
C ASP A 311 19.25 -18.53 -15.58
N THR A 312 19.55 -19.01 -14.38
CA THR A 312 19.78 -18.19 -13.20
C THR A 312 20.93 -17.22 -13.39
N THR A 313 22.00 -17.65 -14.07
CA THR A 313 23.18 -16.82 -14.30
C THR A 313 22.83 -15.65 -15.20
N TYR A 314 22.12 -15.92 -16.30
CA TYR A 314 21.64 -14.88 -17.22
C TYR A 314 20.73 -13.88 -16.49
N VAL A 315 19.78 -14.36 -15.68
CA VAL A 315 18.84 -13.49 -14.97
C VAL A 315 19.57 -12.57 -13.98
N VAL A 316 20.52 -13.10 -13.22
CA VAL A 316 21.28 -12.31 -12.25
C VAL A 316 22.16 -11.27 -12.95
N GLU A 317 22.88 -11.66 -14.00
CA GLU A 317 23.70 -10.71 -14.79
C GLU A 317 22.86 -9.62 -15.46
N LEU A 318 21.69 -9.99 -15.96
CA LEU A 318 20.74 -9.04 -16.54
C LEU A 318 20.26 -8.03 -15.48
N PHE A 319 19.91 -8.52 -14.28
CA PHE A 319 19.48 -7.67 -13.17
C PHE A 319 20.57 -6.67 -12.76
N GLU A 320 21.81 -7.14 -12.63
CA GLU A 320 22.95 -6.27 -12.34
C GLU A 320 23.15 -5.19 -13.40
N ARG A 321 23.04 -5.55 -14.69
CA ARG A 321 23.13 -4.59 -15.81
C ARG A 321 22.01 -3.55 -15.76
N VAL A 322 20.78 -3.98 -15.49
CA VAL A 322 19.63 -3.07 -15.37
C VAL A 322 19.83 -2.10 -14.20
N MET A 323 20.35 -2.60 -13.08
CA MET A 323 20.62 -1.77 -11.89
C MET A 323 21.81 -0.82 -12.04
N GLN A 324 22.66 -1.01 -13.04
CA GLN A 324 23.70 -0.02 -13.39
C GLN A 324 23.13 1.24 -14.07
N GLN A 325 21.92 1.14 -14.65
CA GLN A 325 21.24 2.29 -15.22
C GLN A 325 20.66 3.18 -14.11
N PRO A 326 20.49 4.50 -14.36
CA PRO A 326 19.79 5.38 -13.42
C PRO A 326 18.38 4.84 -13.12
N GLN A 327 18.08 4.66 -11.85
CA GLN A 327 16.79 4.14 -11.40
C GLN A 327 15.84 5.30 -11.06
N ARG A 328 14.56 5.17 -11.41
CA ARG A 328 13.51 6.15 -11.08
C ARG A 328 12.83 5.82 -9.75
N SER A 329 12.89 4.56 -9.36
CA SER A 329 12.29 4.05 -8.12
C SER A 329 13.05 2.82 -7.62
N ALA A 330 12.77 2.39 -6.40
CA ALA A 330 13.33 1.17 -5.83
C ALA A 330 12.66 -0.13 -6.34
N LYS A 331 11.61 -0.06 -7.17
CA LYS A 331 10.79 -1.22 -7.57
C LYS A 331 11.58 -2.33 -8.25
N ILE A 332 12.42 -1.96 -9.22
CA ILE A 332 13.26 -2.94 -9.95
C ILE A 332 14.26 -3.57 -8.98
N GLY A 333 14.97 -2.75 -8.21
CA GLY A 333 15.93 -3.21 -7.21
C GLY A 333 15.30 -4.13 -6.18
N HIS A 334 14.08 -3.83 -5.74
CA HIS A 334 13.34 -4.68 -4.80
C HIS A 334 13.14 -6.10 -5.34
N LEU A 335 12.67 -6.25 -6.59
CA LEU A 335 12.55 -7.56 -7.23
C LEU A 335 13.90 -8.26 -7.35
N CYS A 336 14.94 -7.53 -7.77
CA CYS A 336 16.30 -8.07 -7.90
C CYS A 336 16.80 -8.62 -6.56
N VAL A 337 16.72 -7.83 -5.50
CA VAL A 337 17.17 -8.22 -4.16
C VAL A 337 16.39 -9.45 -3.66
N GLN A 338 15.06 -9.44 -3.76
CA GLN A 338 14.23 -10.57 -3.35
C GLN A 338 14.63 -11.86 -4.07
N TYR A 339 14.80 -11.79 -5.40
CA TYR A 339 15.22 -12.95 -6.18
C TYR A 339 16.62 -13.43 -5.78
N MET A 340 17.60 -12.52 -5.74
CA MET A 340 18.99 -12.87 -5.42
C MET A 340 19.13 -13.47 -4.01
N LEU A 341 18.39 -12.96 -3.02
CA LEU A 341 18.34 -13.55 -1.69
C LEU A 341 17.69 -14.95 -1.70
N SER A 342 16.62 -15.14 -2.48
CA SER A 342 15.93 -16.43 -2.56
C SER A 342 16.78 -17.55 -3.14
N ILE A 343 17.76 -17.22 -3.99
CA ILE A 343 18.71 -18.17 -4.61
C ILE A 343 20.07 -18.18 -3.92
N GLY A 344 20.19 -17.50 -2.77
CA GLY A 344 21.41 -17.52 -1.95
C GLY A 344 22.60 -16.79 -2.57
N GLN A 345 22.38 -15.71 -3.35
CA GLN A 345 23.49 -14.91 -3.85
C GLN A 345 24.25 -14.23 -2.71
N PRO A 346 25.57 -14.11 -2.83
CA PRO A 346 26.40 -13.52 -1.78
C PRO A 346 26.15 -12.03 -1.63
N GLU A 347 26.47 -11.50 -0.45
CA GLU A 347 26.26 -10.12 -0.06
C GLU A 347 26.89 -9.13 -1.04
N GLU A 348 28.10 -9.41 -1.52
CA GLU A 348 28.87 -8.57 -2.43
C GLU A 348 28.15 -8.28 -3.75
N ARG A 349 27.23 -9.17 -4.17
CA ARG A 349 26.40 -8.95 -5.35
C ARG A 349 25.12 -8.19 -5.04
N VAL A 350 24.58 -8.32 -3.82
CA VAL A 350 23.30 -7.72 -3.40
C VAL A 350 23.50 -6.26 -2.94
N GLN A 351 24.57 -5.98 -2.20
CA GLN A 351 24.85 -4.65 -1.64
C GLN A 351 24.82 -3.51 -2.67
N PRO A 352 25.47 -3.62 -3.84
CA PRO A 352 25.43 -2.55 -4.85
C PRO A 352 24.00 -2.21 -5.30
N ILE A 353 23.11 -3.22 -5.38
CA ILE A 353 21.72 -3.03 -5.75
C ILE A 353 20.96 -2.26 -4.66
N LEU A 354 21.19 -2.61 -3.38
CA LEU A 354 20.61 -1.87 -2.25
C LEU A 354 21.02 -0.40 -2.25
N HIS A 355 22.29 -0.11 -2.54
CA HIS A 355 22.77 1.28 -2.65
C HIS A 355 22.08 2.02 -3.80
N ARG A 356 21.92 1.39 -4.97
CA ARG A 356 21.18 1.99 -6.10
C ARG A 356 19.71 2.25 -5.79
N MET A 357 19.08 1.35 -5.02
CA MET A 357 17.72 1.59 -4.53
C MET A 357 17.64 2.84 -3.65
N LEU A 358 18.63 3.01 -2.75
CA LEU A 358 18.70 4.15 -1.84
C LEU A 358 19.14 5.46 -2.51
N GLU A 359 19.78 5.40 -3.67
CA GLU A 359 20.02 6.57 -4.51
C GLU A 359 18.70 7.09 -5.14
N ALA A 360 17.80 6.16 -5.53
CA ALA A 360 16.51 6.50 -6.11
C ALA A 360 15.45 6.86 -5.03
N GLU A 361 15.41 6.11 -3.95
CA GLU A 361 14.48 6.27 -2.83
C GLU A 361 15.26 6.21 -1.50
N PRO A 362 15.80 7.35 -1.01
CA PRO A 362 16.62 7.38 0.21
C PRO A 362 15.89 6.92 1.48
N ASP A 363 14.57 7.00 1.51
CA ASP A 363 13.67 6.60 2.58
C ASP A 363 13.19 5.13 2.49
N HIS A 364 13.78 4.32 1.57
CA HIS A 364 13.40 2.93 1.39
C HIS A 364 13.84 2.06 2.57
N VAL A 365 12.99 1.93 3.59
CA VAL A 365 13.26 1.22 4.85
C VAL A 365 13.74 -0.22 4.66
N PRO A 366 13.12 -1.09 3.80
CA PRO A 366 13.59 -2.47 3.64
C PRO A 366 15.05 -2.58 3.16
N ALA A 367 15.51 -1.68 2.27
CA ALA A 367 16.89 -1.70 1.82
C ALA A 367 17.86 -1.30 2.95
N ARG A 368 17.49 -0.33 3.78
CA ARG A 368 18.26 0.06 4.97
C ARG A 368 18.37 -1.08 5.97
N LEU A 369 17.25 -1.77 6.25
CA LEU A 369 17.25 -2.92 7.17
C LEU A 369 18.10 -4.07 6.64
N GLN A 370 18.12 -4.31 5.33
CA GLN A 370 18.98 -5.34 4.75
C GLN A 370 20.47 -5.00 4.89
N LEU A 371 20.86 -3.74 4.63
CA LEU A 371 22.24 -3.28 4.85
C LEU A 371 22.63 -3.38 6.34
N LEU A 372 21.73 -2.96 7.23
CA LEU A 372 21.92 -3.12 8.67
C LEU A 372 22.14 -4.58 9.07
N SER A 373 21.33 -5.50 8.51
CA SER A 373 21.49 -6.93 8.75
C SER A 373 22.87 -7.47 8.31
N TYR A 374 23.41 -6.98 7.20
CA TYR A 374 24.72 -7.35 6.74
C TYR A 374 25.82 -6.82 7.67
N ALA A 375 25.78 -5.52 8.02
CA ALA A 375 26.73 -4.93 8.95
C ALA A 375 26.72 -5.63 10.33
N ALA A 376 25.54 -5.95 10.85
CA ALA A 376 25.37 -6.67 12.11
C ALA A 376 25.95 -8.11 12.05
N LYS A 377 25.74 -8.84 10.94
CA LYS A 377 26.30 -10.18 10.77
C LYS A 377 27.84 -10.20 10.74
N ARG A 378 28.45 -9.14 10.18
CA ARG A 378 29.90 -8.97 10.19
C ARG A 378 30.45 -8.43 11.50
N ASN A 379 29.56 -8.09 12.44
CA ASN A 379 29.90 -7.37 13.67
C ASN A 379 30.65 -6.03 13.41
N ASP A 380 30.31 -5.38 12.29
CA ASP A 380 30.84 -4.06 11.92
C ASP A 380 30.00 -2.97 12.59
N LEU A 381 30.35 -2.67 13.83
CA LEU A 381 29.61 -1.71 14.65
C LEU A 381 29.66 -0.29 14.07
N GLN A 382 30.74 0.07 13.39
CA GLN A 382 30.87 1.38 12.75
C GLN A 382 29.89 1.52 11.59
N GLU A 383 29.80 0.51 10.73
CA GLU A 383 28.86 0.48 9.62
C GLU A 383 27.40 0.43 10.12
N VAL A 384 27.11 -0.32 11.22
CA VAL A 384 25.79 -0.30 11.88
C VAL A 384 25.39 1.13 12.24
N VAL A 385 26.28 1.87 12.90
CA VAL A 385 26.01 3.27 13.30
C VAL A 385 25.81 4.17 12.09
N GLU A 386 26.59 3.99 11.03
CA GLU A 386 26.48 4.79 9.79
C GLU A 386 25.17 4.54 9.05
N VAL A 387 24.82 3.27 8.82
CA VAL A 387 23.59 2.87 8.13
C VAL A 387 22.38 3.40 8.88
N CYS A 388 22.35 3.20 10.20
CA CYS A 388 21.25 3.70 11.03
C CYS A 388 21.19 5.23 11.07
N SER A 389 22.33 5.93 11.10
CA SER A 389 22.36 7.40 11.09
C SER A 389 21.75 7.97 9.82
N LYS A 390 22.10 7.41 8.66
CA LYS A 390 21.47 7.78 7.39
C LYS A 390 20.00 7.40 7.33
N ALA A 391 19.63 6.25 7.90
CA ALA A 391 18.25 5.82 7.96
C ALA A 391 17.37 6.77 8.78
N ILE A 392 17.86 7.23 9.94
CA ILE A 392 17.16 8.20 10.80
C ILE A 392 16.98 9.56 10.10
N GLU A 393 17.91 9.96 9.23
CA GLU A 393 17.79 11.20 8.47
C GLU A 393 16.59 11.19 7.52
N TYR A 394 16.33 10.06 6.86
CA TYR A 394 15.29 9.92 5.84
C TYR A 394 13.98 9.30 6.36
N SER A 395 14.04 8.52 7.44
CA SER A 395 12.89 7.82 8.05
C SER A 395 12.94 7.93 9.57
N PRO A 396 12.78 9.16 10.11
CA PRO A 396 12.92 9.41 11.56
C PRO A 396 11.84 8.76 12.42
N GLU A 397 10.74 8.30 11.83
CA GLU A 397 9.65 7.60 12.53
C GLU A 397 9.95 6.14 12.85
N VAL A 398 11.01 5.54 12.24
CA VAL A 398 11.35 4.13 12.40
C VAL A 398 12.27 3.94 13.61
N LEU A 399 11.70 3.44 14.70
CA LEU A 399 12.40 3.29 15.99
C LEU A 399 13.54 2.28 15.95
N ASP A 400 13.45 1.26 15.09
CA ASP A 400 14.49 0.24 14.91
C ASP A 400 15.87 0.86 14.64
N PHE A 401 15.93 1.89 13.82
CA PHE A 401 17.20 2.52 13.48
C PHE A 401 17.84 3.26 14.67
N TYR A 402 17.05 3.85 15.54
CA TYR A 402 17.57 4.43 16.78
C TYR A 402 18.06 3.34 17.74
N TYR A 403 17.29 2.26 17.86
CA TYR A 403 17.62 1.16 18.75
C TYR A 403 18.96 0.52 18.36
N TYR A 404 19.12 0.09 17.11
CA TYR A 404 20.37 -0.53 16.65
C TYR A 404 21.55 0.45 16.61
N ARG A 405 21.30 1.72 16.28
CA ARG A 405 22.33 2.75 16.36
C ARG A 405 22.87 2.89 17.78
N ALA A 406 21.98 2.96 18.74
CA ALA A 406 22.37 3.14 20.14
C ALA A 406 23.09 1.91 20.69
N ILE A 407 22.67 0.69 20.33
CA ILE A 407 23.41 -0.54 20.67
C ILE A 407 24.83 -0.50 20.07
N GLY A 408 24.96 -0.14 18.79
CA GLY A 408 26.27 -0.03 18.14
C GLY A 408 27.16 1.00 18.83
N LEU A 409 26.64 2.18 19.16
CA LEU A 409 27.37 3.21 19.92
C LEU A 409 27.78 2.74 21.32
N TYR A 410 26.89 2.05 22.02
CA TYR A 410 27.21 1.49 23.33
C TYR A 410 28.35 0.48 23.27
N GLN A 411 28.32 -0.43 22.31
CA GLN A 411 29.38 -1.44 22.12
C GLN A 411 30.71 -0.81 21.69
N LEU A 412 30.69 0.35 21.03
CA LEU A 412 31.87 1.16 20.71
C LEU A 412 32.36 1.99 21.91
N GLY A 413 31.72 1.91 23.08
CA GLY A 413 32.06 2.67 24.27
C GLY A 413 31.54 4.10 24.30
N MET A 414 30.71 4.51 23.32
CA MET A 414 30.16 5.87 23.17
C MET A 414 28.82 6.00 23.92
N LYS A 415 28.84 5.80 25.24
CA LYS A 415 27.64 5.68 26.09
C LYS A 415 26.74 6.91 26.06
N GLU A 416 27.32 8.11 26.13
CA GLU A 416 26.57 9.38 26.08
C GLU A 416 25.81 9.57 24.78
N GLU A 417 26.44 9.19 23.64
CA GLU A 417 25.79 9.27 22.33
C GLU A 417 24.72 8.20 22.15
N ALA A 418 24.90 7.01 22.74
CA ALA A 418 23.88 5.96 22.78
C ALA A 418 22.64 6.45 23.55
N LEU A 419 22.82 7.00 24.73
CA LEU A 419 21.74 7.57 25.55
C LEU A 419 21.04 8.74 24.84
N ALA A 420 21.81 9.63 24.19
CA ALA A 420 21.25 10.72 23.38
C ALA A 420 20.41 10.18 22.20
N THR A 421 20.83 9.07 21.60
CA THR A 421 20.09 8.41 20.52
C THR A 421 18.76 7.84 21.01
N TYR A 422 18.76 7.14 22.14
CA TYR A 422 17.51 6.63 22.73
C TYR A 422 16.56 7.77 23.13
N ARG A 423 17.06 8.86 23.71
CA ARG A 423 16.24 10.05 24.01
C ARG A 423 15.58 10.65 22.78
N LYS A 424 16.26 10.63 21.61
CA LYS A 424 15.65 11.05 20.34
C LYS A 424 14.57 10.06 19.91
N ALA A 425 14.80 8.75 20.07
CA ALA A 425 13.81 7.72 19.77
C ALA A 425 12.50 7.93 20.55
N THR A 426 12.60 8.28 21.85
CA THR A 426 11.39 8.50 22.66
C THR A 426 10.54 9.67 22.18
N GLN A 427 11.10 10.64 21.47
CA GLN A 427 10.36 11.76 20.86
C GLN A 427 9.57 11.36 19.60
N GLN A 428 9.87 10.20 19.02
CA GLN A 428 9.19 9.66 17.83
C GLN A 428 8.10 8.63 18.19
N ILE A 429 7.92 8.33 19.46
CA ILE A 429 6.90 7.37 19.92
C ILE A 429 5.51 7.93 19.65
N THR A 430 4.67 7.11 19.03
CA THR A 430 3.27 7.39 18.72
C THR A 430 2.36 6.29 19.27
N SER A 431 1.05 6.48 19.20
CA SER A 431 0.08 5.45 19.59
C SER A 431 0.13 4.18 18.70
N GLY A 432 0.76 4.27 17.54
CA GLY A 432 0.95 3.13 16.62
C GLY A 432 2.31 2.45 16.74
N SER A 433 3.20 2.93 17.62
CA SER A 433 4.53 2.35 17.80
C SER A 433 4.46 0.95 18.41
N ASN A 434 5.40 0.08 18.01
CA ASN A 434 5.54 -1.25 18.58
C ASN A 434 5.88 -1.14 20.08
N THR A 435 4.99 -1.60 20.92
CA THR A 435 5.12 -1.48 22.39
C THR A 435 6.29 -2.27 22.96
N GLU A 436 6.67 -3.39 22.33
CA GLU A 436 7.86 -4.18 22.72
C GLU A 436 9.13 -3.38 22.48
N MET A 437 9.29 -2.83 21.26
CA MET A 437 10.44 -2.00 20.90
C MET A 437 10.55 -0.75 21.80
N VAL A 438 9.42 -0.11 22.10
CA VAL A 438 9.39 1.04 23.01
C VAL A 438 9.83 0.62 24.41
N SER A 439 9.37 -0.51 24.90
CA SER A 439 9.80 -1.07 26.20
C SER A 439 11.31 -1.34 26.21
N ASP A 440 11.87 -1.91 25.13
CA ASP A 440 13.29 -2.21 25.03
C ASP A 440 14.15 -0.94 24.98
N ILE A 441 13.69 0.11 24.30
CA ILE A 441 14.34 1.43 24.31
C ILE A 441 14.42 1.99 25.73
N TYR A 442 13.32 2.00 26.45
CA TYR A 442 13.31 2.48 27.84
C TYR A 442 14.13 1.59 28.78
N THR A 443 14.17 0.27 28.54
CA THR A 443 15.03 -0.66 29.29
C THR A 443 16.50 -0.28 29.13
N ALA A 444 16.95 -0.17 27.88
CA ALA A 444 18.34 0.19 27.59
C ALA A 444 18.73 1.58 28.13
N MET A 445 17.79 2.54 28.10
CA MET A 445 18.01 3.83 28.75
C MET A 445 18.16 3.68 30.27
N GLY A 446 17.34 2.84 30.90
CA GLY A 446 17.41 2.55 32.32
C GLY A 446 18.75 1.96 32.71
N ASP A 447 19.22 0.97 31.96
CA ASP A 447 20.52 0.33 32.20
C ASP A 447 21.66 1.35 32.07
N LEU A 448 21.64 2.20 31.04
CA LEU A 448 22.64 3.26 30.85
C LEU A 448 22.64 4.29 31.98
N TYR A 449 21.46 4.74 32.43
CA TYR A 449 21.38 5.67 33.57
C TYR A 449 21.88 5.04 34.86
N HIS A 450 21.63 3.75 35.06
CA HIS A 450 22.15 3.04 36.22
C HIS A 450 23.68 2.97 36.17
N GLU A 451 24.26 2.64 35.01
CA GLU A 451 25.71 2.62 34.80
C GLU A 451 26.36 4.02 35.01
N GLU A 452 25.67 5.10 34.67
CA GLU A 452 26.09 6.48 34.94
C GLU A 452 25.95 6.89 36.41
N GLY A 453 25.44 6.01 37.30
CA GLY A 453 25.20 6.30 38.71
C GLY A 453 24.00 7.20 38.96
N ASN A 454 23.01 7.18 38.07
CA ASN A 454 21.76 7.92 38.20
C ASN A 454 20.55 6.98 38.33
N PRO A 455 20.40 6.34 39.48
CA PRO A 455 19.33 5.34 39.69
C PRO A 455 17.92 5.92 39.62
N GLU A 456 17.73 7.20 39.97
CA GLU A 456 16.41 7.83 39.90
C GLU A 456 15.89 7.89 38.46
N GLN A 457 16.72 8.26 37.50
CA GLN A 457 16.35 8.26 36.09
C GLN A 457 16.24 6.84 35.54
N ALA A 458 17.07 5.90 36.01
CA ALA A 458 16.97 4.48 35.66
C ALA A 458 15.58 3.91 36.02
N TYR A 459 15.13 4.14 37.23
CA TYR A 459 13.82 3.66 37.69
C TYR A 459 12.65 4.27 36.94
N LEU A 460 12.70 5.56 36.61
CA LEU A 460 11.68 6.19 35.73
C LEU A 460 11.63 5.55 34.35
N CYS A 461 12.79 5.17 33.80
CA CYS A 461 12.84 4.47 32.52
C CYS A 461 12.26 3.05 32.64
N TYR A 462 12.59 2.28 33.70
CA TYR A 462 12.04 0.95 33.90
C TYR A 462 10.52 0.99 34.14
N ASP A 463 10.02 1.94 34.90
CA ASP A 463 8.57 2.14 35.08
C ASP A 463 7.91 2.45 33.74
N SER A 464 8.53 3.29 32.90
CA SER A 464 8.05 3.57 31.53
C SER A 464 8.07 2.32 30.66
N ALA A 465 9.14 1.53 30.70
CA ALA A 465 9.23 0.26 29.96
C ALA A 465 8.09 -0.70 30.31
N LEU A 466 7.78 -0.83 31.63
CA LEU A 466 6.70 -1.70 32.11
C LEU A 466 5.29 -1.16 31.81
N VAL A 467 5.13 0.14 31.54
CA VAL A 467 3.86 0.69 31.00
C VAL A 467 3.59 0.16 29.58
N TYR A 468 4.63 0.11 28.73
CA TYR A 468 4.49 -0.36 27.36
C TYR A 468 4.46 -1.89 27.24
N ASN A 469 5.32 -2.58 28.01
CA ASN A 469 5.32 -4.05 28.09
C ASN A 469 5.43 -4.50 29.56
N PRO A 470 4.30 -4.71 30.25
CA PRO A 470 4.31 -5.16 31.66
C PRO A 470 4.97 -6.52 31.87
N SER A 471 5.19 -7.31 30.81
CA SER A 471 5.81 -8.63 30.87
C SER A 471 7.24 -8.66 30.34
N ASN A 472 7.88 -7.52 30.15
CA ASN A 472 9.29 -7.48 29.75
C ASN A 472 10.18 -8.07 30.87
N ILE A 473 10.64 -9.29 30.61
CA ILE A 473 11.38 -10.10 31.59
C ILE A 473 12.72 -9.45 31.93
N LEU A 474 13.39 -8.81 30.96
CA LEU A 474 14.66 -8.13 31.20
C LEU A 474 14.49 -6.96 32.17
N VAL A 475 13.48 -6.12 31.94
CA VAL A 475 13.17 -5.01 32.86
C VAL A 475 12.86 -5.54 34.24
N LEU A 476 11.98 -6.55 34.34
CA LEU A 476 11.58 -7.12 35.61
C LEU A 476 12.78 -7.64 36.40
N ASN A 477 13.76 -8.27 35.72
CA ASN A 477 14.97 -8.75 36.35
C ASN A 477 15.90 -7.60 36.77
N ASN A 478 16.26 -6.71 35.84
CA ASN A 478 17.24 -5.66 36.08
C ASN A 478 16.73 -4.68 37.17
N TYR A 479 15.47 -4.27 37.08
CA TYR A 479 14.87 -3.38 38.05
C TYR A 479 14.82 -4.02 39.44
N ALA A 480 14.42 -5.31 39.53
CA ALA A 480 14.40 -6.04 40.81
C ALA A 480 15.81 -6.17 41.40
N TYR A 481 16.82 -6.49 40.57
CA TYR A 481 18.20 -6.58 41.02
C TYR A 481 18.72 -5.25 41.56
N PHE A 482 18.55 -4.14 40.82
CA PHE A 482 19.03 -2.83 41.28
C PHE A 482 18.32 -2.32 42.52
N LEU A 483 17.01 -2.53 42.66
CA LEU A 483 16.31 -2.24 43.91
C LEU A 483 16.89 -3.04 45.07
N SER A 484 17.25 -4.29 44.87
CA SER A 484 17.84 -5.13 45.90
C SER A 484 19.25 -4.69 46.29
N GLU A 485 20.06 -4.22 45.36
CA GLU A 485 21.40 -3.68 45.66
C GLU A 485 21.33 -2.45 46.58
N GLU A 486 20.33 -1.60 46.36
CA GLU A 486 20.12 -0.40 47.17
C GLU A 486 19.29 -0.65 48.45
N ASP A 487 18.93 -1.90 48.74
CA ASP A 487 18.04 -2.29 49.86
C ASP A 487 16.69 -1.52 49.83
N LYS A 488 16.18 -1.18 48.61
CA LYS A 488 14.94 -0.45 48.39
C LYS A 488 13.81 -1.37 47.90
N GLU A 489 12.60 -1.12 48.36
CA GLU A 489 11.36 -1.76 47.88
C GLU A 489 11.49 -3.29 47.68
N LEU A 490 12.14 -4.01 48.62
CA LEU A 490 12.46 -5.43 48.45
C LEU A 490 11.25 -6.32 48.19
N GLU A 491 10.05 -5.96 48.64
CA GLU A 491 8.82 -6.68 48.35
C GLU A 491 8.40 -6.50 46.88
N LYS A 492 8.57 -5.29 46.30
CA LYS A 492 8.35 -5.03 44.86
C LYS A 492 9.37 -5.79 44.02
N ALA A 493 10.63 -5.78 44.43
CA ALA A 493 11.71 -6.52 43.78
C ALA A 493 11.42 -8.03 43.77
N GLU A 494 10.99 -8.62 44.88
CA GLU A 494 10.62 -10.03 44.96
C GLU A 494 9.47 -10.37 44.01
N GLN A 495 8.41 -9.55 43.95
CA GLN A 495 7.28 -9.78 43.06
C GLN A 495 7.69 -9.74 41.59
N MET A 496 8.56 -8.82 41.21
CA MET A 496 9.08 -8.72 39.83
C MET A 496 9.96 -9.92 39.49
N SER A 497 10.94 -10.25 40.33
CA SER A 497 11.84 -11.37 40.11
C SER A 497 11.11 -12.72 40.20
N LEU A 498 10.05 -12.86 41.00
CA LEU A 498 9.21 -14.06 40.98
C LEU A 498 8.53 -14.27 39.60
N ARG A 499 8.20 -13.19 38.89
CA ARG A 499 7.65 -13.29 37.53
C ARG A 499 8.68 -13.78 36.54
N THR A 500 9.96 -13.38 36.71
CA THR A 500 11.03 -13.83 35.81
C THR A 500 11.30 -15.33 35.92
N ILE A 501 11.43 -15.85 37.17
CA ILE A 501 11.64 -17.28 37.38
C ILE A 501 10.42 -18.14 37.05
N LYS A 502 9.20 -17.59 37.04
CA LYS A 502 8.01 -18.29 36.53
C LYS A 502 8.00 -18.39 35.02
N ALA A 503 8.49 -17.37 34.32
CA ALA A 503 8.59 -17.36 32.89
C ALA A 503 9.72 -18.25 32.37
N GLU A 504 10.88 -18.20 33.02
CA GLU A 504 12.08 -18.97 32.68
C GLU A 504 12.67 -19.68 33.90
N PRO A 505 12.11 -20.81 34.32
CA PRO A 505 12.47 -21.45 35.60
C PRO A 505 13.92 -21.96 35.70
N ASN A 506 14.59 -22.13 34.58
CA ASN A 506 15.97 -22.64 34.52
C ASN A 506 16.98 -21.56 34.11
N ASN A 507 16.59 -20.30 34.11
CA ASN A 507 17.51 -19.22 33.78
C ASN A 507 18.34 -18.86 35.01
N ALA A 508 19.63 -19.14 34.96
CA ALA A 508 20.55 -18.96 36.08
C ALA A 508 20.60 -17.52 36.60
N THR A 509 20.57 -16.53 35.70
CA THR A 509 20.58 -15.10 36.03
C THR A 509 19.33 -14.70 36.83
N TYR A 510 18.16 -15.21 36.45
CA TYR A 510 16.92 -14.89 37.12
C TYR A 510 16.81 -15.59 38.49
N LEU A 511 17.30 -16.81 38.55
CA LEU A 511 17.39 -17.55 39.82
C LEU A 511 18.37 -16.87 40.81
N ASP A 512 19.51 -16.38 40.32
CA ASP A 512 20.48 -15.62 41.11
C ASP A 512 19.87 -14.33 41.65
N THR A 513 19.26 -13.52 40.78
CA THR A 513 18.56 -12.28 41.19
C THR A 513 17.51 -12.57 42.27
N TYR A 514 16.70 -13.62 42.10
CA TYR A 514 15.70 -13.99 43.09
C TYR A 514 16.33 -14.43 44.44
N ALA A 515 17.39 -15.24 44.37
CA ALA A 515 18.14 -15.66 45.53
C ALA A 515 18.76 -14.46 46.27
N TRP A 516 19.31 -13.51 45.53
CA TRP A 516 19.91 -12.31 46.07
C TRP A 516 18.88 -11.42 46.79
N ILE A 517 17.70 -11.23 46.23
CA ILE A 517 16.59 -10.51 46.87
C ILE A 517 16.18 -11.20 48.19
N LEU A 518 16.04 -12.51 48.20
CA LEU A 518 15.76 -13.27 49.41
C LEU A 518 16.87 -13.12 50.46
N TYR A 519 18.14 -13.07 50.03
CA TYR A 519 19.28 -12.80 50.91
C TYR A 519 19.16 -11.41 51.55
N LYS A 520 18.83 -10.39 50.77
CA LYS A 520 18.59 -9.02 51.28
C LYS A 520 17.43 -8.96 52.27
N GLN A 521 16.39 -9.76 52.04
CA GLN A 521 15.28 -9.94 53.00
C GLN A 521 15.64 -10.81 54.22
N LYS A 522 16.88 -11.29 54.31
CA LYS A 522 17.38 -12.17 55.40
C LYS A 522 16.72 -13.57 55.41
N ARG A 523 16.14 -14.01 54.31
CA ARG A 523 15.54 -15.34 54.11
C ARG A 523 16.59 -16.30 53.55
N TYR A 524 17.69 -16.48 54.27
CA TYR A 524 18.90 -17.14 53.81
C TYR A 524 18.69 -18.59 53.38
N SER A 525 17.81 -19.32 54.06
CA SER A 525 17.52 -20.72 53.77
C SER A 525 16.81 -20.88 52.42
N GLU A 526 15.90 -19.96 52.11
CA GLU A 526 15.22 -19.96 50.82
C GLU A 526 16.16 -19.48 49.71
N ALA A 527 16.93 -18.42 49.97
CA ALA A 527 17.97 -17.95 49.07
C ALA A 527 18.93 -19.07 48.64
N HIS A 528 19.35 -19.93 49.57
CA HIS A 528 20.23 -21.05 49.29
C HIS A 528 19.62 -22.05 48.30
N GLY A 529 18.33 -22.35 48.42
CA GLY A 529 17.67 -23.27 47.50
C GLY A 529 17.64 -22.75 46.06
N TYR A 530 17.51 -21.43 45.85
CA TYR A 530 17.51 -20.85 44.52
C TYR A 530 18.90 -20.62 43.94
N ILE A 531 19.90 -20.26 44.79
CA ILE A 531 21.28 -20.06 44.33
C ILE A 531 21.90 -21.40 43.88
N GLU A 532 21.58 -22.52 44.56
CA GLU A 532 22.01 -23.85 44.13
C GLU A 532 21.39 -24.23 42.77
N GLN A 533 20.13 -23.88 42.54
CA GLN A 533 19.49 -24.09 41.25
C GLN A 533 20.17 -23.23 40.18
N ALA A 534 20.51 -21.97 40.47
CA ALA A 534 21.24 -21.10 39.54
C ALA A 534 22.60 -21.70 39.18
N LEU A 535 23.38 -22.15 40.18
CA LEU A 535 24.67 -22.81 39.93
C LEU A 535 24.56 -24.11 39.14
N ALA A 536 23.47 -24.85 39.28
CA ALA A 536 23.22 -26.08 38.55
C ALA A 536 22.73 -25.81 37.11
N ALA A 537 22.05 -24.70 36.86
CA ALA A 537 21.52 -24.31 35.58
C ALA A 537 22.58 -23.67 34.66
N ASP A 538 23.61 -23.06 35.23
CA ASP A 538 24.68 -22.41 34.47
C ASP A 538 25.89 -23.36 34.28
N SER A 539 26.22 -23.63 33.06
CA SER A 539 27.41 -24.44 32.73
C SER A 539 28.74 -23.70 32.96
N VAL A 540 28.69 -22.37 33.00
CA VAL A 540 29.83 -21.47 33.23
C VAL A 540 29.42 -20.33 34.14
N PRO A 541 29.23 -20.60 35.45
CA PRO A 541 28.77 -19.59 36.39
C PRO A 541 29.65 -18.36 36.44
N SER A 542 29.03 -17.17 36.57
CA SER A 542 29.72 -15.89 36.68
C SER A 542 30.41 -15.71 38.06
N ASP A 543 31.34 -14.78 38.14
CA ASP A 543 31.96 -14.38 39.43
C ASP A 543 30.93 -13.84 40.42
N VAL A 544 29.93 -13.06 39.92
CA VAL A 544 28.84 -12.53 40.77
C VAL A 544 28.01 -13.65 41.34
N LEU A 545 27.62 -14.68 40.52
CA LEU A 545 26.85 -15.82 41.01
C LEU A 545 27.59 -16.59 42.13
N TYR A 546 28.90 -16.82 41.94
CA TYR A 546 29.71 -17.43 43.02
C TYR A 546 29.86 -16.55 44.24
N GLU A 547 29.98 -15.22 44.10
CA GLU A 547 30.05 -14.31 45.22
C GLU A 547 28.75 -14.32 46.03
N HIS A 548 27.58 -14.24 45.37
CA HIS A 548 26.28 -14.34 46.02
C HIS A 548 26.11 -15.70 46.75
N ALA A 549 26.49 -16.79 46.09
CA ALA A 549 26.47 -18.13 46.74
C ALA A 549 27.33 -18.18 47.99
N GLY A 550 28.52 -17.60 47.94
CA GLY A 550 29.40 -17.48 49.10
C GLY A 550 28.78 -16.67 50.24
N ASP A 551 28.21 -15.50 49.92
CA ASP A 551 27.57 -14.64 50.92
C ASP A 551 26.34 -15.32 51.60
N ILE A 552 25.53 -16.02 50.81
CA ILE A 552 24.39 -16.80 51.32
C ILE A 552 24.86 -17.93 52.23
N CYS A 553 25.87 -18.73 51.82
CA CYS A 553 26.44 -19.81 52.62
C CYS A 553 27.04 -19.32 53.91
N TYR A 554 27.71 -18.18 53.90
CA TYR A 554 28.25 -17.56 55.12
C TYR A 554 27.16 -17.20 56.12
N ARG A 555 26.06 -16.59 55.68
CA ARG A 555 24.92 -16.25 56.55
C ARG A 555 24.23 -17.48 57.16
N LEU A 556 24.32 -18.62 56.50
CA LEU A 556 23.84 -19.92 57.01
C LEU A 556 24.86 -20.61 57.95
N GLY A 557 26.03 -20.01 58.19
CA GLY A 557 27.08 -20.55 59.06
C GLY A 557 28.02 -21.54 58.37
N ASN A 558 27.89 -21.79 57.06
CA ASN A 558 28.75 -22.68 56.31
C ASN A 558 29.97 -21.93 55.76
N VAL A 559 30.90 -21.57 56.64
CA VAL A 559 32.06 -20.70 56.35
C VAL A 559 33.02 -21.35 55.35
N GLU A 560 33.23 -22.66 55.46
CA GLU A 560 34.14 -23.40 54.56
C GLU A 560 33.65 -23.34 53.12
N LEU A 561 32.39 -23.62 52.86
CA LEU A 561 31.77 -23.56 51.54
C LEU A 561 31.71 -22.14 51.02
N ALA A 562 31.43 -21.16 51.87
CA ALA A 562 31.46 -19.75 51.51
C ALA A 562 32.84 -19.32 50.95
N VAL A 563 33.89 -19.70 51.65
CA VAL A 563 35.27 -19.41 51.19
C VAL A 563 35.61 -20.11 49.88
N GLU A 564 35.06 -21.29 49.64
CA GLU A 564 35.23 -22.01 48.39
C GLU A 564 34.59 -21.25 47.24
N TYR A 565 33.36 -20.85 47.36
CA TYR A 565 32.65 -20.04 46.36
C TYR A 565 33.35 -18.68 46.09
N TRP A 566 33.72 -17.95 47.13
CA TRP A 566 34.47 -16.70 46.96
C TRP A 566 35.82 -16.89 46.25
N LYS A 567 36.50 -18.02 46.43
CA LYS A 567 37.72 -18.32 45.66
C LYS A 567 37.41 -18.58 44.18
N GLN A 568 36.30 -19.25 43.86
CA GLN A 568 35.89 -19.47 42.48
C GLN A 568 35.56 -18.14 41.80
N ALA A 569 34.83 -17.25 42.49
CA ALA A 569 34.59 -15.88 42.03
C ALA A 569 35.89 -15.12 41.76
N LEU A 570 36.83 -15.13 42.74
CA LEU A 570 38.12 -14.46 42.60
C LEU A 570 38.95 -14.99 41.45
N ASP A 571 38.93 -16.29 41.18
CA ASP A 571 39.66 -16.93 40.09
C ASP A 571 39.09 -16.48 38.71
N LEU A 572 37.79 -16.26 38.62
CA LEU A 572 37.15 -15.70 37.43
C LEU A 572 37.52 -14.22 37.22
N GLN A 573 37.47 -13.41 38.29
CA GLN A 573 37.89 -12.01 38.27
C GLN A 573 39.35 -11.83 37.85
N ARG A 574 40.24 -12.73 38.31
CA ARG A 574 41.65 -12.73 37.92
C ARG A 574 41.84 -13.03 36.42
N LYS A 575 41.05 -13.95 35.88
CA LYS A 575 41.09 -14.24 34.44
C LYS A 575 40.59 -13.07 33.59
N ALA A 576 39.68 -12.29 34.13
CA ALA A 576 39.13 -11.08 33.51
C ALA A 576 39.95 -9.81 33.80
N GLU A 577 41.05 -9.89 34.56
CA GLU A 577 41.90 -8.77 34.99
C GLU A 577 41.13 -7.70 35.80
N ALA A 578 40.04 -8.08 36.48
CA ALA A 578 39.10 -7.19 37.17
C ALA A 578 38.91 -7.62 38.63
N VAL A 579 40.00 -7.72 39.42
CA VAL A 579 39.98 -8.22 40.79
C VAL A 579 39.37 -7.23 41.76
N ASP A 580 38.32 -7.62 42.47
CA ASP A 580 37.77 -6.86 43.59
C ASP A 580 38.57 -7.09 44.92
N GLU A 581 39.05 -5.99 45.49
CA GLU A 581 39.74 -6.02 46.78
C GLU A 581 38.83 -6.47 47.92
N LYS A 582 37.52 -6.16 47.89
CA LYS A 582 36.53 -6.58 48.88
C LYS A 582 36.46 -8.12 48.92
N LEU A 583 36.35 -8.77 47.76
CA LEU A 583 36.31 -10.23 47.62
C LEU A 583 37.59 -10.88 48.19
N THR A 584 38.75 -10.32 47.86
CA THR A 584 40.04 -10.78 48.40
C THR A 584 40.07 -10.70 49.93
N ARG A 585 39.50 -9.65 50.49
CA ARG A 585 39.41 -9.46 51.96
C ARG A 585 38.41 -10.42 52.60
N LYS A 586 37.23 -10.69 51.94
CA LYS A 586 36.25 -11.69 52.42
C LYS A 586 36.92 -13.04 52.61
N ILE A 587 37.73 -13.48 51.64
CA ILE A 587 38.45 -14.76 51.66
C ILE A 587 39.47 -14.78 52.79
N LYS A 588 40.30 -13.71 52.91
CA LYS A 588 41.35 -13.63 53.95
C LYS A 588 40.80 -13.61 55.35
N LEU A 589 39.73 -12.92 55.56
CA LEU A 589 39.13 -12.75 56.91
C LEU A 589 38.06 -13.80 57.20
N LYS A 590 37.72 -14.62 56.19
CA LYS A 590 36.64 -15.63 56.23
C LYS A 590 35.32 -15.02 56.76
N LYS A 591 34.97 -13.81 56.34
CA LYS A 591 33.73 -13.11 56.70
C LYS A 591 33.28 -12.14 55.65
N ILE A 592 31.98 -11.85 55.61
CA ILE A 592 31.41 -10.78 54.80
C ILE A 592 31.98 -9.43 55.25
N ILE A 593 32.25 -8.58 54.29
CA ILE A 593 32.68 -7.19 54.52
C ILE A 593 31.57 -6.29 53.99
N GLU A 594 30.91 -5.61 54.90
CA GLU A 594 29.87 -4.62 54.58
C GLU A 594 30.46 -3.36 53.98
#